data_bc7ce1c759dc3e1b1c6487f084b8e295
#
_entry.id   bc7ce1c759dc3e1b1c6487f084b8e295
#
_cell.length_a   1.000
_cell.length_b   1.000
_cell.length_c   1.000
_cell.angle_alpha   90.00
_cell.angle_beta   90.00
_cell.angle_gamma   90.00
#
_symmetry.space_group_name_H-M   'P 1'
#
loop_
_entity.id
_entity.type
_entity.pdbx_description
1 polymer ?
#
loop_
_entity_poly.entity_id
_entity_poly.type
_entity_poly.pdbx_seq_one_letter_code
_entity_poly.pdbx_strand_id
1 'polypeptide(L)'
;MPANYREYVATYLAHRNRYVVRDAKITNPYEKSGGLFRGRKFAAVCVAVFRDNPLGIVVRDNWTFENDDGQIRPVELGMDQCEPLYPFPELMKALVSRPGGAVR
;
A
#
# COMPACT_ATOMS: atom_id res chain seq x y z
N MET A 1 -12.86 -6.29 3.93
CA MET A 1 -11.87 -5.22 4.22
C MET A 1 -12.55 -4.16 5.09
N PRO A 2 -11.94 -3.71 6.19
CA PRO A 2 -12.54 -2.66 7.02
C PRO A 2 -12.81 -1.38 6.23
N ALA A 3 -13.82 -0.62 6.63
CA ALA A 3 -14.23 0.59 5.91
C ALA A 3 -13.12 1.66 5.85
N ASN A 4 -12.26 1.69 6.86
CA ASN A 4 -11.17 2.68 6.96
C ASN A 4 -9.83 2.15 6.42
N TYR A 5 -9.86 1.13 5.57
CA TYR A 5 -8.63 0.48 5.12
C TYR A 5 -7.68 1.45 4.40
N ARG A 6 -8.21 2.39 3.62
CA ARG A 6 -7.37 3.34 2.88
C ARG A 6 -6.58 4.22 3.83
N GLU A 7 -7.20 4.72 4.88
CA GLU A 7 -6.53 5.55 5.88
C GLU A 7 -5.49 4.76 6.66
N TYR A 8 -5.82 3.54 7.04
CA TYR A 8 -4.88 2.67 7.74
C TYR A 8 -3.64 2.40 6.92
N VAL A 9 -3.83 2.01 5.66
CA VAL A 9 -2.72 1.71 4.75
C VAL A 9 -1.88 2.96 4.48
N ALA A 10 -2.53 4.11 4.30
CA ALA A 10 -1.83 5.38 4.10
C ALA A 10 -0.95 5.74 5.30
N THR A 11 -1.48 5.61 6.50
CA THR A 11 -0.72 5.89 7.73
C THR A 11 0.45 4.94 7.90
N TYR A 12 0.23 3.65 7.66
CA TYR A 12 1.29 2.65 7.74
C TYR A 12 2.45 2.97 6.79
N LEU A 13 2.12 3.25 5.53
CA LEU A 13 3.15 3.53 4.52
C LEU A 13 3.85 4.86 4.76
N ALA A 14 3.12 5.88 5.22
CA ALA A 14 3.71 7.18 5.52
C ALA A 14 4.75 7.07 6.63
N HIS A 15 4.48 6.28 7.66
CA HIS A 15 5.42 6.09 8.76
C HIS A 15 6.69 5.35 8.34
N ARG A 16 6.61 4.49 7.34
CA ARG A 16 7.75 3.69 6.90
C ARG A 16 8.52 4.30 5.76
N ASN A 17 7.98 5.33 5.13
CA ASN A 17 8.59 5.93 3.94
C ASN A 17 9.87 6.70 4.30
N ARG A 18 10.91 6.51 3.49
CA ARG A 18 12.21 7.19 3.61
C ARG A 18 12.59 7.94 2.35
N TYR A 19 11.72 7.97 1.36
CA TYR A 19 12.02 8.49 0.03
C TYR A 19 11.05 9.59 -0.35
N VAL A 20 11.42 10.34 -1.40
CA VAL A 20 10.50 11.28 -2.02
C VAL A 20 9.50 10.50 -2.86
N VAL A 21 8.22 10.57 -2.49
CA VAL A 21 7.15 9.89 -3.19
C VAL A 21 6.57 10.84 -4.24
N ARG A 22 6.55 10.38 -5.48
CA ARG A 22 6.01 11.16 -6.61
C ARG A 22 4.53 10.94 -6.79
N ASP A 23 4.07 9.70 -6.60
CA ASP A 23 2.67 9.35 -6.78
C ASP A 23 2.38 8.06 -6.03
N ALA A 24 1.12 7.80 -5.76
CA ALA A 24 0.67 6.56 -5.17
C ALA A 24 -0.69 6.18 -5.74
N LYS A 25 -0.87 4.88 -5.98
CA LYS A 25 -2.12 4.32 -6.48
C LYS A 25 -2.46 3.07 -5.70
N ILE A 26 -3.74 2.76 -5.63
CA ILE A 26 -4.24 1.61 -4.86
C ILE A 26 -5.30 0.88 -5.67
N THR A 27 -5.38 -0.44 -5.48
CA THR A 27 -6.48 -1.23 -6.05
C THR A 27 -7.71 -1.11 -5.17
N ASN A 28 -8.88 -1.47 -5.72
CA ASN A 28 -10.02 -1.80 -4.88
C ASN A 28 -9.73 -3.09 -4.13
N PRO A 29 -10.41 -3.35 -3.01
CA PRO A 29 -10.28 -4.64 -2.33
C PRO A 29 -10.61 -5.78 -3.28
N TYR A 30 -9.79 -6.82 -3.26
CA TYR A 30 -10.00 -8.03 -4.04
C TYR A 30 -9.89 -9.23 -3.13
N GLU A 31 -10.41 -10.37 -3.60
CA GLU A 31 -10.40 -11.60 -2.86
C GLU A 31 -9.16 -12.41 -3.19
N LYS A 32 -8.52 -12.93 -2.16
CA LYS A 32 -7.28 -13.66 -2.28
C LYS A 32 -7.37 -14.96 -1.52
N SER A 33 -6.82 -16.03 -2.07
CA SER A 33 -6.77 -17.33 -1.41
C SER A 33 -5.63 -17.39 -0.39
N GLY A 34 -5.89 -17.98 0.77
CA GLY A 34 -4.91 -18.08 1.85
C GLY A 34 -3.81 -19.11 1.67
N GLY A 35 -3.68 -19.70 0.50
CA GLY A 35 -2.68 -20.72 0.23
C GLY A 35 -3.13 -22.12 0.60
N LEU A 36 -2.23 -23.09 0.43
CA LEU A 36 -2.56 -24.51 0.54
C LEU A 36 -3.10 -24.94 1.91
N PHE A 37 -2.65 -24.30 2.98
CA PHE A 37 -3.00 -24.74 4.33
C PHE A 37 -4.12 -23.95 4.98
N ARG A 38 -4.53 -22.83 4.39
CA ARG A 38 -5.56 -22.00 4.97
C ARG A 38 -6.96 -22.31 4.48
N GLY A 39 -7.09 -22.68 3.22
CA GLY A 39 -8.37 -23.09 2.63
C GLY A 39 -9.47 -22.07 2.65
N ARG A 40 -9.17 -20.81 2.99
CA ARG A 40 -10.14 -19.73 3.05
C ARG A 40 -9.70 -18.54 2.22
N LYS A 41 -10.67 -17.69 1.89
CA LYS A 41 -10.44 -16.48 1.15
C LYS A 41 -10.49 -15.27 2.08
N PHE A 42 -9.72 -14.25 1.75
CA PHE A 42 -9.70 -13.01 2.51
C PHE A 42 -9.50 -11.83 1.57
N ALA A 43 -9.87 -10.63 2.05
CA ALA A 43 -9.74 -9.42 1.27
C ALA A 43 -8.30 -8.92 1.29
N ALA A 44 -7.87 -8.33 0.18
CA ALA A 44 -6.56 -7.73 0.07
C ALA A 44 -6.64 -6.46 -0.77
N VAL A 45 -5.64 -5.59 -0.63
CA VAL A 45 -5.43 -4.44 -1.52
C VAL A 45 -3.95 -4.37 -1.87
N CYS A 46 -3.67 -3.86 -3.06
CA CYS A 46 -2.30 -3.64 -3.51
C CYS A 46 -2.08 -2.15 -3.73
N VAL A 47 -0.91 -1.65 -3.29
CA VAL A 47 -0.55 -0.24 -3.44
C VAL A 47 0.71 -0.16 -4.27
N ALA A 48 0.69 0.70 -5.28
CA ALA A 48 1.88 1.06 -6.05
C ALA A 48 2.37 2.42 -5.59
N VAL A 49 3.61 2.46 -5.11
CA VAL A 49 4.25 3.71 -4.67
C VAL A 49 5.36 4.04 -5.66
N PHE A 50 5.27 5.21 -6.26
CA PHE A 50 6.27 5.71 -7.20
C PHE A 50 7.18 6.68 -6.46
N ARG A 51 8.43 6.32 -6.30
CA ARG A 51 9.39 7.10 -5.51
C ARG A 51 10.70 7.29 -6.27
N ASP A 52 11.47 8.30 -5.87
CA ASP A 52 12.82 8.46 -6.40
C ASP A 52 13.77 7.49 -5.68
N ASN A 53 14.66 6.88 -6.44
CA ASN A 53 15.76 6.14 -5.84
C ASN A 53 16.96 7.08 -5.59
N PRO A 54 18.05 6.61 -4.96
CA PRO A 54 19.22 7.47 -4.69
C PRO A 54 19.86 8.06 -5.94
N LEU A 55 19.61 7.47 -7.12
CA LEU A 55 20.12 7.99 -8.39
C LEU A 55 19.16 9.00 -9.05
N GLY A 56 18.06 9.33 -8.41
CA GLY A 56 17.08 10.26 -8.95
C GLY A 56 16.15 9.67 -9.99
N ILE A 57 16.12 8.34 -10.11
CA ILE A 57 15.24 7.65 -11.06
C ILE A 57 13.97 7.24 -10.32
N VAL A 58 12.81 7.47 -10.96
CA VAL A 58 11.54 7.05 -10.38
C VAL A 58 11.39 5.55 -10.50
N VAL A 59 11.19 4.88 -9.37
CA VAL A 59 10.96 3.44 -9.31
C VAL A 59 9.61 3.16 -8.65
N ARG A 60 9.06 1.99 -8.91
CA ARG A 60 7.77 1.56 -8.38
C ARG A 60 7.98 0.46 -7.35
N ASP A 61 7.43 0.67 -6.16
CA ASP A 61 7.32 -0.37 -5.13
C ASP A 61 5.88 -0.81 -5.03
N ASN A 62 5.65 -2.12 -5.00
CA ASN A 62 4.33 -2.69 -4.80
C ASN A 62 4.22 -3.23 -3.39
N TRP A 63 3.14 -2.85 -2.70
CA TRP A 63 2.83 -3.31 -1.36
C TRP A 63 1.50 -4.02 -1.37
N THR A 64 1.42 -5.19 -0.75
CA THR A 64 0.16 -5.90 -0.58
C THR A 64 -0.24 -5.88 0.89
N PHE A 65 -1.51 -5.63 1.16
CA PHE A 65 -2.07 -5.65 2.51
C PHE A 65 -3.23 -6.61 2.54
N GLU A 66 -3.25 -7.50 3.52
CA GLU A 66 -4.28 -8.51 3.69
C GLU A 66 -5.09 -8.23 4.94
N ASN A 67 -6.39 -8.47 4.87
CA ASN A 67 -7.27 -8.38 6.04
C ASN A 67 -7.35 -9.76 6.70
N ASP A 68 -6.80 -9.85 7.91
CA ASP A 68 -6.81 -11.05 8.73
C ASP A 68 -7.69 -10.80 9.96
N ASP A 69 -8.93 -11.30 9.92
CA ASP A 69 -9.93 -11.15 10.98
C ASP A 69 -10.10 -9.69 11.44
N GLY A 70 -10.23 -8.78 10.49
CA GLY A 70 -10.41 -7.36 10.76
C GLY A 70 -9.12 -6.59 11.00
N GLN A 71 -7.98 -7.27 11.01
CA GLN A 71 -6.68 -6.63 11.09
C GLN A 71 -6.00 -6.62 9.73
N ILE A 72 -5.56 -5.45 9.32
CA ILE A 72 -4.86 -5.27 8.06
C ILE A 72 -3.37 -5.51 8.31
N ARG A 73 -2.76 -6.40 7.53
CA ARG A 73 -1.35 -6.75 7.67
C ARG A 73 -0.62 -6.60 6.34
N PRO A 74 0.60 -6.06 6.35
CA PRO A 74 1.42 -6.03 5.15
C PRO A 74 1.94 -7.43 4.83
N VAL A 75 2.10 -7.71 3.54
CA VAL A 75 2.72 -8.94 3.04
C VAL A 75 4.09 -8.58 2.50
N GLU A 76 5.14 -9.18 3.06
CA GLU A 76 6.52 -8.82 2.72
C GLU A 76 6.89 -9.10 1.27
N LEU A 77 6.38 -10.20 0.73
CA LEU A 77 6.65 -10.58 -0.65
C LEU A 77 5.36 -10.50 -1.45
N GLY A 78 4.97 -9.27 -1.76
CA GLY A 78 3.78 -9.04 -2.57
C GLY A 78 4.02 -9.47 -4.01
N MET A 79 3.56 -10.67 -4.36
CA MET A 79 3.61 -11.18 -5.73
C MET A 79 2.37 -10.83 -6.52
N ASP A 80 1.45 -10.09 -5.91
CA ASP A 80 0.15 -9.81 -6.51
C ASP A 80 0.31 -8.77 -7.63
N GLN A 81 -0.48 -8.95 -8.67
CA GLN A 81 -0.59 -7.94 -9.71
C GLN A 81 -1.46 -6.79 -9.19
N CYS A 82 -0.87 -5.61 -9.12
CA CYS A 82 -1.58 -4.42 -8.68
C CYS A 82 -2.34 -3.81 -9.85
N GLU A 83 -3.49 -4.39 -10.18
CA GLU A 83 -4.34 -3.92 -11.29
C GLU A 83 -5.81 -4.22 -11.03
N PRO A 84 -6.75 -3.34 -11.45
CA PRO A 84 -6.49 -1.97 -11.89
C PRO A 84 -6.14 -1.05 -10.72
N LEU A 85 -5.42 0.02 -11.02
CA LEU A 85 -4.96 0.99 -10.03
C LEU A 85 -5.77 2.28 -10.13
N TYR A 86 -6.05 2.85 -8.97
CA TYR A 86 -6.80 4.10 -8.81
C TYR A 86 -6.00 5.07 -7.96
N PRO A 87 -6.24 6.38 -8.08
CA PRO A 87 -5.52 7.36 -7.26
C PRO A 87 -5.63 7.07 -5.77
N PHE A 88 -4.55 7.35 -5.04
CA PHE A 88 -4.48 7.14 -3.60
C PHE A 88 -4.09 8.44 -2.89
N PRO A 89 -4.98 9.45 -2.88
CA PRO A 89 -4.66 10.75 -2.29
C PRO A 89 -4.46 10.69 -0.78
N GLU A 90 -5.05 9.73 -0.10
CA GLU A 90 -4.90 9.58 1.35
C GLU A 90 -3.44 9.39 1.74
N LEU A 91 -2.68 8.61 0.96
CA LEU A 91 -1.25 8.42 1.22
C LEU A 91 -0.48 9.72 1.00
N MET A 92 -0.75 10.42 -0.09
CA MET A 92 -0.06 11.68 -0.39
C MET A 92 -0.31 12.70 0.72
N LYS A 93 -1.54 12.78 1.22
CA LYS A 93 -1.89 13.62 2.35
C LYS A 93 -1.15 13.23 3.64
N ALA A 94 -1.09 11.95 3.94
CA ALA A 94 -0.42 11.45 5.13
C ALA A 94 1.08 11.78 5.12
N LEU A 95 1.70 11.70 3.95
CA LEU A 95 3.12 12.05 3.78
C LEU A 95 3.38 13.53 4.04
N VAL A 96 2.50 14.40 3.57
CA VAL A 96 2.64 15.86 3.77
C VAL A 96 2.45 16.23 5.24
N SER A 97 1.51 15.59 5.92
CA SER A 97 1.17 15.90 7.33
C SER A 97 2.21 15.38 8.32
N ARG A 98 3.06 14.50 7.90
CA ARG A 98 4.05 13.84 8.74
C ARG A 98 5.19 14.80 9.09
N PRO A 99 5.62 14.88 10.38
CA PRO A 99 6.78 15.70 10.77
C PRO A 99 8.01 15.30 9.97
N GLY A 100 8.70 16.27 9.37
CA GLY A 100 9.82 16.02 8.51
C GLY A 100 9.46 15.28 7.23
N GLY A 101 8.25 15.49 6.73
CA GLY A 101 7.69 14.77 5.58
C GLY A 101 8.60 14.64 4.38
N ALA A 102 8.51 13.51 3.70
CA ALA A 102 9.39 13.16 2.59
C ALA A 102 8.87 13.61 1.22
N VAL A 103 7.74 14.28 1.19
CA VAL A 103 7.18 14.82 -0.05
C VAL A 103 7.77 16.20 -0.30
N ARG A 104 8.26 16.41 -1.47
CA ARG A 104 8.87 17.65 -1.90
C ARG A 104 8.29 18.10 -3.23
#